data_4870049c851f6946ba7a047a1d8ba778
#
_entry.id   4870049c851f6946ba7a047a1d8ba778
#
_cell.length_a   1.000
_cell.length_b   1.000
_cell.length_c   1.000
_cell.angle_alpha   90.00
_cell.angle_beta   90.00
_cell.angle_gamma   90.00
#
_symmetry.space_group_name_H-M   'P 1'
#
loop_
_entity.id
_entity.type
_entity.pdbx_description
1 polymer ?
#
loop_
_entity_poly.entity_id
_entity_poly.type
_entity_poly.pdbx_seq_one_letter_code
_entity_poly.pdbx_strand_id
1 'polypeptide(L)'
;FALDARTGEQVWETEILDYKLNSATHSSGPIIADGLAISGRSCRPWGGPNACIMAAHNASTGEEVWRRRLIPAPGEPGDETWGDVPFESRHHVGSWMVPSYDPELGLIIMGTSVTSPAPKFYLGGTDNKHLYHNSTLALEVETGEIRWYYQHMNDHWDLDHPFERLLVETKVTPDPNEVTWINPDLTPGETRKVITGIPGKTGIVYTLDRATGEFLWATPTIEQNVVIDIDGATGEVTENPEIIFREAEQIVFVCPTWLGGKDWEAGAYSPLTNVMYYPLRNTCANMLATGNFESDTARALTEGGQGGLEIYQLAARHQLTPGTSNLGTVRAVSAETGKTEWLFETRA
;
A
#
# COMPACT_ATOMS: atom_id res chain seq x y z
N PHE A 1 -3.03 -13.21 21.44
CA PHE A 1 -3.81 -14.11 22.32
C PHE A 1 -5.10 -14.54 21.64
N ALA A 2 -5.63 -15.69 22.06
CA ALA A 2 -6.97 -16.16 21.69
C ALA A 2 -7.84 -16.32 22.95
N LEU A 3 -9.12 -15.99 22.80
CA LEU A 3 -10.13 -16.15 23.84
C LEU A 3 -11.21 -17.12 23.37
N ASP A 4 -11.73 -17.94 24.29
CA ASP A 4 -12.95 -18.71 24.02
C ASP A 4 -14.12 -17.73 23.83
N ALA A 5 -14.81 -17.84 22.69
CA ALA A 5 -15.85 -16.88 22.31
C ALA A 5 -17.12 -16.95 23.21
N ARG A 6 -17.30 -18.01 23.99
CA ARG A 6 -18.45 -18.19 24.89
C ARG A 6 -18.16 -17.77 26.31
N THR A 7 -16.92 -18.01 26.78
CA THR A 7 -16.55 -17.79 28.19
C THR A 7 -15.68 -16.53 28.37
N GLY A 8 -14.97 -16.09 27.31
CA GLY A 8 -13.96 -15.04 27.38
C GLY A 8 -12.66 -15.49 28.05
N GLU A 9 -12.52 -16.77 28.39
CA GLU A 9 -11.29 -17.31 28.97
C GLU A 9 -10.17 -17.34 27.94
N GLN A 10 -8.94 -17.02 28.38
CA GLN A 10 -7.76 -17.07 27.53
C GLN A 10 -7.41 -18.53 27.19
N VAL A 11 -7.34 -18.83 25.90
CA VAL A 11 -6.94 -20.14 25.39
C VAL A 11 -5.44 -20.22 25.25
N TRP A 12 -4.81 -19.19 24.67
CA TRP A 12 -3.36 -19.05 24.56
C TRP A 12 -2.94 -17.60 24.43
N GLU A 13 -1.66 -17.34 24.68
CA GLU A 13 -0.98 -16.06 24.45
C GLU A 13 0.43 -16.31 23.95
N THR A 14 0.87 -15.56 22.93
CA THR A 14 2.20 -15.69 22.34
C THR A 14 2.81 -14.31 22.15
N GLU A 15 4.04 -14.12 22.61
CA GLU A 15 4.86 -12.95 22.30
C GLU A 15 5.44 -13.09 20.90
N ILE A 16 5.11 -12.13 20.01
CA ILE A 16 5.54 -12.15 18.61
C ILE A 16 6.87 -11.41 18.43
N LEU A 17 7.04 -10.29 19.12
CA LEU A 17 8.24 -9.45 19.09
C LEU A 17 8.54 -8.92 20.50
N ASP A 18 9.81 -8.90 20.88
CA ASP A 18 10.25 -8.10 22.01
C ASP A 18 10.19 -6.63 21.62
N TYR A 19 9.18 -5.93 22.14
CA TYR A 19 8.94 -4.51 21.84
C TYR A 19 10.14 -3.61 22.21
N LYS A 20 10.98 -3.99 23.17
CA LYS A 20 12.15 -3.21 23.56
C LYS A 20 13.27 -3.29 22.54
N LEU A 21 13.35 -4.42 21.82
CA LEU A 21 14.36 -4.65 20.78
C LEU A 21 13.84 -4.32 19.39
N ASN A 22 12.60 -4.74 19.10
CA ASN A 22 12.00 -4.63 17.79
C ASN A 22 10.64 -3.95 17.88
N SER A 23 10.65 -2.62 18.04
CA SER A 23 9.43 -1.84 18.20
C SER A 23 8.55 -1.89 16.95
N ALA A 24 7.32 -2.35 17.13
CA ALA A 24 6.30 -2.39 16.11
C ALA A 24 4.93 -2.17 16.73
N THR A 25 3.96 -1.79 15.90
CA THR A 25 2.56 -1.70 16.30
C THR A 25 1.72 -2.68 15.48
N HIS A 26 0.61 -3.12 16.07
CA HIS A 26 -0.37 -3.96 15.40
C HIS A 26 -1.69 -3.18 15.36
N SER A 27 -2.03 -2.65 14.19
CA SER A 27 -3.19 -1.78 14.00
C SER A 27 -4.42 -2.49 13.42
N SER A 28 -4.25 -3.75 12.97
CA SER A 28 -5.34 -4.56 12.41
C SER A 28 -5.46 -5.92 13.10
N GLY A 29 -6.61 -6.58 12.95
CA GLY A 29 -6.80 -7.95 13.42
C GLY A 29 -6.06 -8.97 12.56
N PRO A 30 -5.83 -10.19 13.07
CA PRO A 30 -5.37 -11.31 12.27
C PRO A 30 -6.47 -11.81 11.33
N ILE A 31 -6.06 -12.47 10.23
CA ILE A 31 -6.95 -13.32 9.42
C ILE A 31 -6.74 -14.78 9.82
N ILE A 32 -7.80 -15.57 9.75
CA ILE A 32 -7.70 -17.02 9.91
C ILE A 32 -7.71 -17.67 8.53
N ALA A 33 -6.66 -18.42 8.22
CA ALA A 33 -6.48 -19.14 6.96
C ALA A 33 -5.85 -20.51 7.25
N ASP A 34 -6.50 -21.60 6.81
CA ASP A 34 -6.06 -23.00 6.98
C ASP A 34 -5.58 -23.35 8.39
N GLY A 35 -6.32 -22.87 9.41
CA GLY A 35 -6.00 -23.12 10.81
C GLY A 35 -4.85 -22.27 11.36
N LEU A 36 -4.38 -21.29 10.61
CA LEU A 36 -3.37 -20.33 11.02
C LEU A 36 -3.99 -18.96 11.31
N ALA A 37 -3.53 -18.30 12.38
CA ALA A 37 -3.78 -16.90 12.66
C ALA A 37 -2.62 -16.07 12.11
N ILE A 38 -2.87 -15.32 11.04
CA ILE A 38 -1.85 -14.59 10.27
C ILE A 38 -2.03 -13.10 10.46
N SER A 39 -0.94 -12.40 10.80
CA SER A 39 -0.97 -10.96 11.04
C SER A 39 0.32 -10.25 10.65
N GLY A 40 0.19 -9.02 10.17
CA GLY A 40 1.30 -8.12 9.87
C GLY A 40 1.61 -7.15 11.00
N ARG A 41 2.69 -6.38 10.82
CA ARG A 41 3.13 -5.34 11.76
C ARG A 41 3.41 -4.04 11.03
N SER A 42 3.04 -2.94 11.67
CA SER A 42 3.53 -1.61 11.33
C SER A 42 4.85 -1.42 12.09
N CYS A 43 5.96 -1.67 11.40
CA CYS A 43 7.27 -1.53 12.02
C CYS A 43 7.67 -0.05 12.12
N ARG A 44 8.23 0.33 13.24
CA ARG A 44 8.72 1.69 13.48
C ARG A 44 10.18 1.81 13.07
N PRO A 45 10.68 3.01 12.70
CA PRO A 45 12.09 3.17 12.32
C PRO A 45 13.07 2.58 13.34
N TRP A 46 12.83 2.80 14.62
CA TRP A 46 13.67 2.29 15.70
C TRP A 46 13.50 0.80 16.02
N GLY A 47 12.54 0.12 15.37
CA GLY A 47 12.36 -1.34 15.49
C GLY A 47 13.25 -2.13 14.57
N GLY A 48 13.83 -1.45 13.57
CA GLY A 48 14.69 -2.06 12.56
C GLY A 48 13.97 -3.02 11.61
N PRO A 49 14.71 -3.66 10.70
CA PRO A 49 14.12 -4.51 9.65
C PRO A 49 13.46 -5.78 10.20
N ASN A 50 13.89 -6.28 11.35
CA ASN A 50 13.33 -7.47 11.97
C ASN A 50 11.95 -7.26 12.61
N ALA A 51 11.49 -6.02 12.74
CA ALA A 51 10.14 -5.69 13.17
C ALA A 51 9.14 -5.65 12.01
N CYS A 52 9.63 -5.52 10.77
CA CYS A 52 8.82 -5.46 9.55
C CYS A 52 8.49 -6.88 9.08
N ILE A 53 7.51 -7.52 9.72
CA ILE A 53 7.20 -8.94 9.49
C ILE A 53 5.72 -9.21 9.26
N MET A 54 5.45 -10.32 8.58
CA MET A 54 4.25 -11.13 8.72
C MET A 54 4.58 -12.36 9.57
N ALA A 55 3.64 -12.80 10.39
CA ALA A 55 3.78 -14.03 11.17
C ALA A 55 2.49 -14.85 11.17
N ALA A 56 2.61 -16.15 11.13
CA ALA A 56 1.52 -17.10 11.24
C ALA A 56 1.70 -17.97 12.48
N HIS A 57 0.62 -18.12 13.21
CA HIS A 57 0.56 -18.93 14.42
C HIS A 57 -0.55 -19.99 14.28
N ASN A 58 -0.33 -21.18 14.79
CA ASN A 58 -1.38 -22.16 14.89
C ASN A 58 -2.56 -21.57 15.68
N ALA A 59 -3.74 -21.51 15.06
CA ALA A 59 -4.90 -20.84 15.65
C ALA A 59 -5.41 -21.52 16.94
N SER A 60 -5.08 -22.82 17.14
CA SER A 60 -5.49 -23.59 18.31
C SER A 60 -4.48 -23.52 19.46
N THR A 61 -3.18 -23.39 19.17
CA THR A 61 -2.11 -23.46 20.19
C THR A 61 -1.36 -22.17 20.41
N GLY A 62 -1.37 -21.25 19.44
CA GLY A 62 -0.58 -20.02 19.45
C GLY A 62 0.89 -20.21 19.09
N GLU A 63 1.33 -21.44 18.76
CA GLU A 63 2.70 -21.70 18.31
C GLU A 63 2.98 -21.03 16.97
N GLU A 64 4.13 -20.34 16.85
CA GLU A 64 4.57 -19.75 15.58
C GLU A 64 4.90 -20.86 14.57
N VAL A 65 4.29 -20.78 13.39
CA VAL A 65 4.49 -21.73 12.28
C VAL A 65 5.52 -21.18 11.30
N TRP A 66 5.37 -19.92 10.94
CA TRP A 66 6.33 -19.23 10.09
C TRP A 66 6.36 -17.72 10.36
N ARG A 67 7.47 -17.12 9.95
CA ARG A 67 7.71 -15.67 9.99
C ARG A 67 8.38 -15.24 8.70
N ARG A 68 7.82 -14.20 8.05
CA ARG A 68 8.37 -13.60 6.84
C ARG A 68 8.75 -12.14 7.10
N ARG A 69 10.02 -11.78 6.85
CA ARG A 69 10.41 -10.37 6.76
C ARG A 69 9.87 -9.73 5.48
N LEU A 70 9.46 -8.47 5.57
CA LEU A 70 9.01 -7.65 4.45
C LEU A 70 10.14 -6.78 3.88
N ILE A 71 11.28 -6.76 4.56
CA ILE A 71 12.53 -6.15 4.13
C ILE A 71 13.53 -7.29 3.92
N PRO A 72 14.05 -7.47 2.69
CA PRO A 72 15.04 -8.51 2.42
C PRO A 72 16.29 -8.35 3.27
N ALA A 73 16.78 -9.45 3.83
CA ALA A 73 18.09 -9.50 4.44
C ALA A 73 19.20 -9.63 3.37
N PRO A 74 20.47 -9.36 3.72
CA PRO A 74 21.58 -9.50 2.80
C PRO A 74 21.60 -10.87 2.12
N GLY A 75 21.59 -10.86 0.79
CA GLY A 75 21.57 -12.05 -0.06
C GLY A 75 20.20 -12.67 -0.31
N GLU A 76 19.11 -12.18 0.29
CA GLU A 76 17.74 -12.57 -0.06
C GLU A 76 17.29 -11.86 -1.35
N PRO A 77 16.35 -12.45 -2.14
CA PRO A 77 15.77 -11.77 -3.31
C PRO A 77 15.18 -10.39 -2.95
N GLY A 78 15.57 -9.36 -3.68
CA GLY A 78 15.20 -7.98 -3.44
C GLY A 78 16.21 -7.17 -2.63
N ASP A 79 17.21 -7.79 -2.00
CA ASP A 79 18.29 -7.10 -1.27
C ASP A 79 19.05 -6.12 -2.17
N GLU A 80 19.30 -6.51 -3.41
CA GLU A 80 19.98 -5.69 -4.43
C GLU A 80 19.27 -4.35 -4.72
N THR A 81 17.97 -4.29 -4.46
CA THR A 81 17.17 -3.08 -4.69
C THR A 81 17.38 -2.00 -3.63
N TRP A 82 18.06 -2.31 -2.55
CA TRP A 82 18.38 -1.38 -1.47
C TRP A 82 19.75 -0.69 -1.68
N GLY A 83 20.51 -1.08 -2.70
CA GLY A 83 21.82 -0.51 -2.97
C GLY A 83 22.73 -0.64 -1.75
N ASP A 84 23.41 0.44 -1.39
CA ASP A 84 24.37 0.47 -0.29
C ASP A 84 23.73 0.72 1.09
N VAL A 85 22.39 0.73 1.21
CA VAL A 85 21.70 0.94 2.50
C VAL A 85 21.99 -0.24 3.44
N PRO A 86 22.67 -0.02 4.58
CA PRO A 86 22.92 -1.09 5.55
C PRO A 86 21.61 -1.72 6.02
N PHE A 87 21.59 -3.04 6.22
CA PHE A 87 20.39 -3.77 6.61
C PHE A 87 19.72 -3.18 7.85
N GLU A 88 20.50 -2.85 8.86
CA GLU A 88 20.01 -2.30 10.13
C GLU A 88 19.39 -0.91 10.00
N SER A 89 19.64 -0.24 8.88
CA SER A 89 19.06 1.08 8.55
C SER A 89 17.80 1.00 7.70
N ARG A 90 17.42 -0.20 7.28
CA ARG A 90 16.19 -0.43 6.49
C ARG A 90 15.00 -0.60 7.43
N HIS A 91 13.98 0.21 7.28
CA HIS A 91 12.80 0.12 8.15
C HIS A 91 11.55 0.69 7.51
N HIS A 92 10.44 0.43 8.20
CA HIS A 92 9.09 0.92 7.96
C HIS A 92 8.32 0.25 6.79
N VAL A 93 8.86 -0.74 6.12
CA VAL A 93 8.09 -1.55 5.14
C VAL A 93 7.19 -2.52 5.91
N GLY A 94 6.06 -2.03 6.39
CA GLY A 94 5.13 -2.79 7.23
C GLY A 94 3.87 -3.22 6.48
N SER A 95 3.16 -4.20 7.03
CA SER A 95 1.79 -4.54 6.64
C SER A 95 0.89 -4.33 7.85
N TRP A 96 0.17 -3.21 7.85
CA TRP A 96 -0.63 -2.78 9.01
C TRP A 96 -2.14 -2.92 8.81
N MET A 97 -2.58 -3.40 7.64
CA MET A 97 -3.97 -3.74 7.33
C MET A 97 -4.17 -5.27 7.32
N VAL A 98 -5.44 -5.69 7.43
CA VAL A 98 -5.81 -7.11 7.34
C VAL A 98 -5.57 -7.61 5.92
N PRO A 99 -4.83 -8.73 5.72
CA PRO A 99 -4.66 -9.33 4.41
C PRO A 99 -5.95 -10.00 3.91
N SER A 100 -6.00 -10.33 2.61
CA SER A 100 -7.01 -11.20 2.01
C SER A 100 -6.48 -12.63 1.91
N TYR A 101 -7.37 -13.61 2.00
CA TYR A 101 -7.03 -15.04 1.85
C TYR A 101 -7.74 -15.63 0.64
N ASP A 102 -6.98 -16.30 -0.22
CA ASP A 102 -7.46 -17.09 -1.34
C ASP A 102 -7.34 -18.59 -1.01
N PRO A 103 -8.43 -19.26 -0.63
CA PRO A 103 -8.40 -20.69 -0.29
C PRO A 103 -8.18 -21.61 -1.50
N GLU A 104 -8.45 -21.16 -2.73
CA GLU A 104 -8.25 -21.99 -3.92
C GLU A 104 -6.77 -22.04 -4.34
N LEU A 105 -6.06 -20.93 -4.16
CA LEU A 105 -4.65 -20.83 -4.50
C LEU A 105 -3.74 -21.06 -3.29
N GLY A 106 -4.29 -21.10 -2.07
CA GLY A 106 -3.52 -21.19 -0.84
C GLY A 106 -2.66 -19.96 -0.60
N LEU A 107 -3.15 -18.75 -0.96
CA LEU A 107 -2.39 -17.52 -0.91
C LEU A 107 -2.96 -16.51 0.07
N ILE A 108 -2.08 -15.89 0.83
CA ILE A 108 -2.34 -14.65 1.57
C ILE A 108 -1.90 -13.47 0.70
N ILE A 109 -2.86 -12.60 0.39
CA ILE A 109 -2.63 -11.40 -0.41
C ILE A 109 -2.59 -10.19 0.52
N MET A 110 -1.49 -9.47 0.51
CA MET A 110 -1.30 -8.34 1.40
C MET A 110 -0.61 -7.16 0.72
N GLY A 111 -0.65 -6.02 1.37
CA GLY A 111 0.07 -4.84 0.92
C GLY A 111 1.07 -4.33 1.94
N THR A 112 2.04 -3.58 1.45
CA THR A 112 3.10 -2.99 2.26
C THR A 112 3.08 -1.47 2.22
N SER A 113 3.65 -0.86 3.25
CA SER A 113 3.79 0.58 3.41
C SER A 113 5.09 1.12 2.80
N VAL A 114 5.23 2.44 2.84
CA VAL A 114 6.43 3.18 2.43
C VAL A 114 7.62 2.90 3.35
N THR A 115 8.81 3.27 2.90
CA THR A 115 10.03 3.32 3.75
C THR A 115 10.00 4.54 4.69
N SER A 116 10.86 4.55 5.70
CA SER A 116 11.15 5.72 6.52
C SER A 116 12.66 5.97 6.59
N PRO A 117 13.10 7.19 6.23
CA PRO A 117 12.33 8.32 5.67
C PRO A 117 11.67 7.99 4.33
N ALA A 118 10.64 8.77 3.95
CA ALA A 118 9.97 8.60 2.65
C ALA A 118 10.80 9.15 1.49
N PRO A 119 11.40 10.38 1.55
CA PRO A 119 12.26 10.86 0.49
C PRO A 119 13.51 9.98 0.33
N LYS A 120 13.62 9.29 -0.79
CA LYS A 120 14.63 8.24 -1.04
C LYS A 120 16.08 8.73 -1.04
N PHE A 121 16.33 10.02 -1.33
CA PHE A 121 17.69 10.55 -1.29
C PHE A 121 18.32 10.44 0.10
N TYR A 122 17.54 10.38 1.18
CA TYR A 122 18.02 10.08 2.53
C TYR A 122 18.47 8.62 2.70
N LEU A 123 17.99 7.73 1.81
CA LEU A 123 18.32 6.30 1.79
C LEU A 123 19.36 5.95 0.71
N GLY A 124 20.16 6.92 0.28
CA GLY A 124 21.29 6.67 -0.61
C GLY A 124 20.98 6.68 -2.10
N GLY A 125 19.76 7.01 -2.54
CA GLY A 125 19.44 7.14 -3.96
C GLY A 125 17.96 7.20 -4.27
N THR A 126 17.58 8.02 -5.26
CA THR A 126 16.20 8.22 -5.65
C THR A 126 15.63 7.06 -6.49
N ASP A 127 16.50 6.31 -7.17
CA ASP A 127 16.10 5.29 -8.14
C ASP A 127 16.05 3.87 -7.56
N ASN A 128 16.46 3.71 -6.30
CA ASN A 128 16.42 2.42 -5.61
C ASN A 128 14.98 2.01 -5.31
N LYS A 129 14.61 0.80 -5.76
CA LYS A 129 13.23 0.29 -5.59
C LYS A 129 12.89 -0.10 -4.15
N HIS A 130 13.88 -0.37 -3.30
CA HIS A 130 13.73 -0.72 -1.88
C HIS A 130 12.62 -1.75 -1.61
N LEU A 131 12.68 -2.91 -2.30
CA LEU A 131 11.66 -3.94 -2.14
C LEU A 131 11.56 -4.41 -0.67
N TYR A 132 10.37 -4.67 -0.15
CA TYR A 132 9.07 -4.67 -0.89
C TYR A 132 8.15 -3.53 -0.47
N HIS A 133 8.64 -2.28 -0.38
CA HIS A 133 7.74 -1.17 -0.04
C HIS A 133 6.69 -0.96 -1.16
N ASN A 134 5.52 -0.43 -0.77
CA ASN A 134 4.40 -0.12 -1.65
C ASN A 134 4.07 -1.23 -2.66
N SER A 135 4.07 -2.47 -2.19
CA SER A 135 3.84 -3.64 -3.02
C SER A 135 2.61 -4.43 -2.58
N THR A 136 1.98 -5.10 -3.53
CA THR A 136 1.14 -6.26 -3.25
C THR A 136 2.02 -7.50 -3.25
N LEU A 137 1.93 -8.29 -2.19
CA LEU A 137 2.62 -9.58 -2.06
C LEU A 137 1.59 -10.70 -2.00
N ALA A 138 1.87 -11.81 -2.67
CA ALA A 138 1.17 -13.07 -2.48
C ALA A 138 2.10 -14.05 -1.76
N LEU A 139 1.69 -14.46 -0.56
CA LEU A 139 2.45 -15.39 0.28
C LEU A 139 1.75 -16.74 0.32
N GLU A 140 2.53 -17.81 0.22
CA GLU A 140 2.05 -19.17 0.51
C GLU A 140 1.52 -19.23 1.94
N VAL A 141 0.29 -19.69 2.13
CA VAL A 141 -0.33 -19.74 3.45
C VAL A 141 0.41 -20.66 4.43
N GLU A 142 0.97 -21.77 3.92
CA GLU A 142 1.65 -22.77 4.75
C GLU A 142 3.07 -22.36 5.17
N THR A 143 3.77 -21.58 4.35
CA THR A 143 5.21 -21.31 4.53
C THR A 143 5.57 -19.84 4.68
N GLY A 144 4.68 -18.92 4.27
CA GLY A 144 4.95 -17.49 4.18
C GLY A 144 5.95 -17.12 3.07
N GLU A 145 6.26 -18.03 2.15
CA GLU A 145 7.11 -17.73 1.00
C GLU A 145 6.38 -16.81 0.00
N ILE A 146 7.12 -15.83 -0.56
CA ILE A 146 6.58 -14.92 -1.57
C ILE A 146 6.49 -15.67 -2.89
N ARG A 147 5.26 -15.93 -3.37
CA ARG A 147 4.99 -16.52 -4.67
C ARG A 147 5.22 -15.52 -5.80
N TRP A 148 4.69 -14.31 -5.62
CA TRP A 148 4.86 -13.18 -6.53
C TRP A 148 4.65 -11.87 -5.77
N TYR A 149 5.11 -10.79 -6.39
CA TYR A 149 4.84 -9.42 -5.92
C TYR A 149 4.58 -8.49 -7.11
N TYR A 150 3.90 -7.38 -6.81
CA TYR A 150 3.73 -6.25 -7.73
C TYR A 150 3.98 -4.95 -6.96
N GLN A 151 4.98 -4.18 -7.37
CA GLN A 151 5.28 -2.87 -6.77
C GLN A 151 4.48 -1.78 -7.46
N HIS A 152 3.63 -1.08 -6.69
CA HIS A 152 2.73 -0.06 -7.22
C HIS A 152 3.41 1.28 -7.49
N MET A 153 4.50 1.55 -6.84
CA MET A 153 5.34 2.74 -7.08
C MET A 153 6.61 2.73 -6.22
N ASN A 154 7.60 3.52 -6.64
CA ASN A 154 8.76 3.89 -5.83
C ASN A 154 8.44 5.19 -5.08
N ASP A 155 7.92 5.07 -3.86
CA ASP A 155 7.32 6.17 -3.11
C ASP A 155 8.35 7.12 -2.47
N HIS A 156 8.09 8.40 -2.58
CA HIS A 156 8.85 9.50 -1.97
C HIS A 156 8.00 10.38 -1.05
N TRP A 157 6.69 10.13 -0.91
CA TRP A 157 5.69 11.07 -0.41
C TRP A 157 4.79 10.54 0.69
N ASP A 158 5.04 9.33 1.20
CA ASP A 158 4.16 8.61 2.12
C ASP A 158 2.80 8.26 1.50
N LEU A 159 2.84 7.62 0.34
CA LEU A 159 1.65 7.13 -0.38
C LEU A 159 1.49 5.61 -0.23
N ASP A 160 1.38 5.16 0.99
CA ASP A 160 1.24 3.74 1.39
C ASP A 160 0.27 2.92 0.54
N HIS A 161 0.60 1.61 0.35
CA HIS A 161 -0.24 0.65 -0.37
C HIS A 161 -0.64 -0.60 0.45
N PRO A 162 -0.96 -0.50 1.75
CA PRO A 162 -1.32 -1.67 2.56
C PRO A 162 -2.81 -2.00 2.57
N PHE A 163 -3.67 -1.25 1.84
CA PHE A 163 -5.13 -1.33 1.97
C PHE A 163 -5.70 -2.62 1.38
N GLU A 164 -7.02 -2.78 1.46
CA GLU A 164 -7.72 -4.00 1.07
C GLU A 164 -7.54 -4.34 -0.42
N ARG A 165 -7.50 -5.63 -0.72
CA ARG A 165 -7.53 -6.22 -2.06
C ARG A 165 -8.79 -7.04 -2.20
N LEU A 166 -9.60 -6.73 -3.21
CA LEU A 166 -10.78 -7.50 -3.52
C LEU A 166 -10.40 -8.69 -4.39
N LEU A 167 -10.75 -9.89 -3.96
CA LEU A 167 -10.60 -11.11 -4.73
C LEU A 167 -11.89 -11.35 -5.50
N VAL A 168 -11.85 -11.16 -6.80
CA VAL A 168 -13.02 -11.17 -7.67
C VAL A 168 -12.80 -12.15 -8.82
N GLU A 169 -13.86 -12.83 -9.26
CA GLU A 169 -13.90 -13.51 -10.54
C GLU A 169 -14.82 -12.72 -11.46
N THR A 170 -14.28 -12.22 -12.56
CA THR A 170 -15.00 -11.35 -13.49
C THR A 170 -14.48 -11.50 -14.91
N LYS A 171 -15.30 -11.12 -15.87
CA LYS A 171 -14.77 -10.86 -17.23
C LYS A 171 -13.85 -9.66 -17.16
N VAL A 172 -12.77 -9.69 -17.92
CA VAL A 172 -11.82 -8.58 -18.03
C VAL A 172 -12.00 -7.96 -19.41
N THR A 173 -12.61 -6.77 -19.43
CA THR A 173 -12.91 -6.02 -20.66
C THR A 173 -12.72 -4.52 -20.41
N PRO A 174 -11.49 -4.06 -20.06
CA PRO A 174 -11.27 -2.66 -19.75
C PRO A 174 -11.69 -1.76 -20.92
N ASP A 175 -12.46 -0.71 -20.61
CA ASP A 175 -12.89 0.27 -21.62
C ASP A 175 -11.72 1.21 -21.98
N PRO A 176 -11.19 1.18 -23.21
CA PRO A 176 -10.03 1.99 -23.59
C PRO A 176 -10.29 3.51 -23.61
N ASN A 177 -11.54 3.93 -23.47
CA ASN A 177 -11.88 5.35 -23.37
C ASN A 177 -11.87 5.86 -21.92
N GLU A 178 -11.91 4.94 -20.94
CA GLU A 178 -12.00 5.27 -19.50
C GLU A 178 -10.81 4.76 -18.69
N VAL A 179 -10.19 3.65 -19.12
CA VAL A 179 -9.05 3.04 -18.44
C VAL A 179 -7.75 3.55 -19.06
N THR A 180 -6.86 4.05 -18.19
CA THR A 180 -5.64 4.74 -18.63
C THR A 180 -4.57 3.78 -19.11
N TRP A 181 -4.33 2.69 -18.39
CA TRP A 181 -3.27 1.72 -18.68
C TRP A 181 -3.85 0.33 -18.81
N ILE A 182 -3.62 -0.32 -19.93
CA ILE A 182 -4.21 -1.62 -20.26
C ILE A 182 -3.09 -2.53 -20.81
N ASN A 183 -3.07 -3.77 -20.33
CA ASN A 183 -2.18 -4.79 -20.88
C ASN A 183 -2.60 -5.09 -22.34
N PRO A 184 -1.69 -4.92 -23.31
CA PRO A 184 -2.00 -5.11 -24.73
C PRO A 184 -2.29 -6.57 -25.09
N ASP A 185 -1.86 -7.53 -24.28
CA ASP A 185 -2.03 -8.96 -24.52
C ASP A 185 -3.35 -9.53 -23.96
N LEU A 186 -4.19 -8.68 -23.35
CA LEU A 186 -5.49 -9.09 -22.85
C LEU A 186 -6.41 -9.60 -23.95
N THR A 187 -7.08 -10.71 -23.69
CA THR A 187 -8.22 -11.18 -24.48
C THR A 187 -9.50 -10.62 -23.87
N PRO A 188 -10.14 -9.59 -24.49
CA PRO A 188 -11.34 -8.99 -23.93
C PRO A 188 -12.48 -10.01 -23.76
N GLY A 189 -13.14 -9.95 -22.59
CA GLY A 189 -14.26 -10.84 -22.25
C GLY A 189 -13.87 -12.18 -21.66
N GLU A 190 -12.57 -12.47 -21.52
CA GLU A 190 -12.10 -13.64 -20.79
C GLU A 190 -12.46 -13.49 -19.30
N THR A 191 -13.01 -14.54 -18.71
CA THR A 191 -13.26 -14.58 -17.25
C THR A 191 -11.97 -14.95 -16.54
N ARG A 192 -11.52 -14.07 -15.65
CA ARG A 192 -10.29 -14.26 -14.86
C ARG A 192 -10.54 -14.08 -13.36
N LYS A 193 -9.76 -14.77 -12.57
CA LYS A 193 -9.66 -14.52 -11.13
C LYS A 193 -8.66 -13.40 -10.92
N VAL A 194 -9.16 -12.27 -10.42
CA VAL A 194 -8.36 -11.06 -10.29
C VAL A 194 -8.27 -10.58 -8.85
N ILE A 195 -7.21 -9.83 -8.58
CA ILE A 195 -7.12 -8.91 -7.45
C ILE A 195 -7.43 -7.54 -8.03
N THR A 196 -8.42 -6.85 -7.48
CA THR A 196 -8.78 -5.52 -7.97
C THR A 196 -9.04 -4.55 -6.82
N GLY A 197 -9.03 -3.26 -7.10
CA GLY A 197 -9.34 -2.22 -6.15
C GLY A 197 -8.29 -1.14 -6.06
N ILE A 198 -8.45 -0.26 -5.08
CA ILE A 198 -7.51 0.82 -4.77
C ILE A 198 -6.62 0.37 -3.61
N PRO A 199 -5.41 -0.15 -3.89
CA PRO A 199 -4.56 -0.76 -2.87
C PRO A 199 -3.82 0.28 -2.00
N GLY A 200 -3.83 1.54 -2.39
CA GLY A 200 -3.02 2.56 -1.74
C GLY A 200 -3.51 3.99 -1.89
N LYS A 201 -2.76 4.89 -1.30
CA LYS A 201 -3.07 6.33 -1.20
C LYS A 201 -3.11 7.07 -2.54
N THR A 202 -2.53 6.51 -3.60
CA THR A 202 -2.57 7.13 -4.94
C THR A 202 -3.96 7.29 -5.53
N GLY A 203 -4.95 6.53 -5.04
CA GLY A 203 -6.30 6.55 -5.58
C GLY A 203 -6.41 5.92 -6.97
N ILE A 204 -5.44 5.09 -7.36
CA ILE A 204 -5.46 4.35 -8.61
C ILE A 204 -6.07 2.98 -8.37
N VAL A 205 -7.06 2.58 -9.18
CA VAL A 205 -7.52 1.20 -9.23
C VAL A 205 -6.51 0.39 -10.02
N TYR A 206 -6.08 -0.72 -9.45
CA TYR A 206 -5.27 -1.74 -10.13
C TYR A 206 -6.06 -3.02 -10.26
N THR A 207 -5.87 -3.72 -11.36
CA THR A 207 -6.38 -5.09 -11.55
C THR A 207 -5.24 -5.97 -12.01
N LEU A 208 -4.96 -7.01 -11.22
CA LEU A 208 -3.88 -7.98 -11.43
C LEU A 208 -4.47 -9.38 -11.52
N ASP A 209 -3.82 -10.27 -12.27
CA ASP A 209 -4.12 -11.70 -12.21
C ASP A 209 -3.78 -12.24 -10.81
N ARG A 210 -4.71 -12.95 -10.20
CA ARG A 210 -4.60 -13.39 -8.81
C ARG A 210 -3.57 -14.48 -8.59
N ALA A 211 -3.32 -15.31 -9.59
CA ALA A 211 -2.39 -16.44 -9.48
C ALA A 211 -0.94 -16.03 -9.75
N THR A 212 -0.72 -15.03 -10.61
CA THR A 212 0.60 -14.69 -11.13
C THR A 212 1.09 -13.29 -10.75
N GLY A 213 0.19 -12.38 -10.38
CA GLY A 213 0.49 -10.96 -10.20
C GLY A 213 0.63 -10.18 -11.52
N GLU A 214 0.31 -10.81 -12.66
CA GLU A 214 0.33 -10.14 -13.97
C GLU A 214 -0.53 -8.89 -13.96
N PHE A 215 0.02 -7.77 -14.44
CA PHE A 215 -0.73 -6.54 -14.62
C PHE A 215 -1.77 -6.69 -15.73
N LEU A 216 -3.01 -6.31 -15.46
CA LEU A 216 -4.09 -6.37 -16.44
C LEU A 216 -4.55 -4.97 -16.87
N TRP A 217 -4.85 -4.11 -15.91
CA TRP A 217 -5.18 -2.70 -16.16
C TRP A 217 -5.14 -1.86 -14.90
N ALA A 218 -4.99 -0.55 -15.07
CA ALA A 218 -5.14 0.41 -13.99
C ALA A 218 -5.69 1.75 -14.49
N THR A 219 -6.37 2.48 -13.59
CA THR A 219 -6.89 3.82 -13.90
C THR A 219 -7.00 4.68 -12.63
N PRO A 220 -6.64 5.97 -12.70
CA PRO A 220 -6.85 6.90 -11.60
C PRO A 220 -8.34 7.16 -11.34
N THR A 221 -8.73 7.26 -10.08
CA THR A 221 -10.09 7.62 -9.67
C THR A 221 -10.20 9.04 -9.15
N ILE A 222 -9.08 9.69 -8.96
CA ILE A 222 -8.94 11.10 -8.56
C ILE A 222 -7.87 11.76 -9.41
N GLU A 223 -7.78 13.08 -9.34
CA GLU A 223 -6.63 13.80 -9.89
C GLU A 223 -5.36 13.43 -9.12
N GLN A 224 -4.34 12.98 -9.85
CA GLN A 224 -3.04 12.61 -9.28
C GLN A 224 -1.90 13.01 -10.23
N ASN A 225 -0.73 13.29 -9.69
CA ASN A 225 0.47 13.65 -10.46
C ASN A 225 1.71 12.83 -10.08
N VAL A 226 1.51 11.73 -9.34
CA VAL A 226 2.62 10.90 -8.83
C VAL A 226 3.01 9.78 -9.78
N VAL A 227 2.03 9.11 -10.40
CA VAL A 227 2.25 8.07 -11.41
C VAL A 227 1.92 8.65 -12.79
N ILE A 228 2.91 8.74 -13.67
CA ILE A 228 2.73 9.31 -15.01
C ILE A 228 2.55 8.24 -16.09
N ASP A 229 3.04 7.02 -15.83
CA ASP A 229 2.86 5.91 -16.75
C ASP A 229 2.92 4.56 -16.04
N ILE A 230 2.25 3.56 -16.61
CA ILE A 230 2.38 2.15 -16.29
C ILE A 230 2.52 1.41 -17.61
N ASP A 231 3.66 0.76 -17.83
CA ASP A 231 3.88 -0.08 -19.01
C ASP A 231 2.85 -1.22 -19.03
N GLY A 232 2.00 -1.23 -20.05
CA GLY A 232 0.90 -2.18 -20.12
C GLY A 232 1.33 -3.65 -20.19
N ALA A 233 2.48 -3.94 -20.79
CA ALA A 233 2.96 -5.30 -20.98
C ALA A 233 3.66 -5.86 -19.73
N THR A 234 4.38 -5.01 -19.00
CA THR A 234 5.17 -5.42 -17.82
C THR A 234 4.53 -5.02 -16.50
N GLY A 235 3.66 -4.01 -16.50
CA GLY A 235 3.14 -3.39 -15.28
C GLY A 235 4.14 -2.47 -14.59
N GLU A 236 5.30 -2.17 -15.19
CA GLU A 236 6.30 -1.29 -14.58
C GLU A 236 5.77 0.13 -14.47
N VAL A 237 5.86 0.68 -13.26
CA VAL A 237 5.34 2.02 -12.93
C VAL A 237 6.43 3.05 -13.08
N THR A 238 6.08 4.19 -13.69
CA THR A 238 6.94 5.37 -13.82
C THR A 238 6.36 6.51 -12.99
N GLU A 239 7.12 6.93 -11.98
CA GLU A 239 6.80 8.08 -11.17
C GLU A 239 7.17 9.38 -11.87
N ASN A 240 6.49 10.47 -11.50
CA ASN A 240 6.75 11.80 -12.04
C ASN A 240 8.12 12.34 -11.56
N PRO A 241 9.13 12.45 -12.44
CA PRO A 241 10.47 12.86 -12.04
C PRO A 241 10.56 14.32 -11.56
N GLU A 242 9.57 15.16 -11.89
CA GLU A 242 9.56 16.59 -11.53
C GLU A 242 9.24 16.83 -10.04
N ILE A 243 8.58 15.83 -9.39
CA ILE A 243 8.18 15.94 -7.98
C ILE A 243 8.94 14.99 -7.05
N ILE A 244 9.92 14.24 -7.57
CA ILE A 244 10.82 13.44 -6.75
C ILE A 244 11.75 14.37 -5.95
N PHE A 245 11.78 14.16 -4.64
CA PHE A 245 12.73 14.86 -3.77
C PHE A 245 14.16 14.40 -4.05
N ARG A 246 15.08 15.37 -4.24
CA ARG A 246 16.50 15.12 -4.51
C ARG A 246 17.43 15.72 -3.47
N GLU A 247 16.93 16.66 -2.66
CA GLU A 247 17.68 17.31 -1.59
C GLU A 247 16.76 17.78 -0.46
N ALA A 248 17.34 18.02 0.70
CA ALA A 248 16.63 18.60 1.84
C ALA A 248 16.17 20.03 1.54
N GLU A 249 15.07 20.45 2.18
CA GLU A 249 14.43 21.76 2.00
C GLU A 249 13.84 21.99 0.58
N GLN A 250 13.76 20.95 -0.24
CA GLN A 250 13.04 20.99 -1.52
C GLN A 250 11.54 20.93 -1.28
N ILE A 251 10.79 21.82 -1.95
CA ILE A 251 9.32 21.82 -1.95
C ILE A 251 8.82 21.34 -3.31
N VAL A 252 7.86 20.41 -3.30
CA VAL A 252 7.18 19.89 -4.49
C VAL A 252 5.66 19.94 -4.28
N PHE A 253 4.91 20.07 -5.38
CA PHE A 253 3.45 20.03 -5.35
C PHE A 253 2.96 18.61 -5.69
N VAL A 254 2.30 17.94 -4.76
CA VAL A 254 1.92 16.53 -4.87
C VAL A 254 0.41 16.35 -4.75
N CYS A 255 -0.16 15.60 -5.66
CA CYS A 255 -1.54 15.12 -5.67
C CYS A 255 -1.58 13.60 -5.85
N PRO A 256 -2.26 12.84 -4.97
CA PRO A 256 -2.81 13.29 -3.69
C PRO A 256 -1.72 13.54 -2.65
N THR A 257 -2.08 14.20 -1.56
CA THR A 257 -1.18 14.36 -0.40
C THR A 257 -0.99 13.02 0.34
N TRP A 258 -0.12 12.95 1.36
CA TRP A 258 0.02 11.76 2.22
C TRP A 258 -1.27 11.32 2.94
N LEU A 259 -2.30 12.17 2.97
CA LEU A 259 -3.63 11.79 3.45
C LEU A 259 -4.36 10.84 2.47
N GLY A 260 -3.78 10.67 1.29
CA GLY A 260 -4.29 9.79 0.24
C GLY A 260 -5.52 10.31 -0.50
N GLY A 261 -5.68 9.85 -1.73
CA GLY A 261 -6.95 9.88 -2.42
C GLY A 261 -7.92 8.84 -1.86
N LYS A 262 -7.40 7.73 -1.39
CA LYS A 262 -8.00 6.74 -0.49
C LYS A 262 -6.98 6.45 0.60
N ASP A 263 -7.43 6.20 1.80
CA ASP A 263 -6.59 5.76 2.91
C ASP A 263 -7.19 4.46 3.51
N TRP A 264 -7.19 4.30 4.82
CA TRP A 264 -7.68 3.12 5.52
C TRP A 264 -9.22 2.97 5.49
N GLU A 265 -9.96 3.97 5.06
CA GLU A 265 -11.41 3.90 4.90
C GLU A 265 -11.76 2.80 3.88
N ALA A 266 -12.55 1.82 4.33
CA ALA A 266 -12.85 0.66 3.53
C ALA A 266 -13.67 0.96 2.28
N GLY A 267 -13.30 0.34 1.16
CA GLY A 267 -14.15 0.22 -0.01
C GLY A 267 -15.17 -0.91 0.18
N ALA A 268 -16.05 -1.07 -0.79
CA ALA A 268 -17.02 -2.15 -0.84
C ALA A 268 -17.11 -2.72 -2.27
N TYR A 269 -17.56 -3.97 -2.37
CA TYR A 269 -17.83 -4.61 -3.65
C TYR A 269 -19.18 -5.31 -3.62
N SER A 270 -19.95 -5.17 -4.70
CA SER A 270 -21.21 -5.88 -4.88
C SER A 270 -21.08 -6.94 -5.98
N PRO A 271 -21.13 -8.23 -5.66
CA PRO A 271 -21.10 -9.27 -6.68
C PRO A 271 -22.38 -9.28 -7.55
N LEU A 272 -23.48 -8.70 -7.07
CA LEU A 272 -24.73 -8.61 -7.84
C LEU A 272 -24.64 -7.61 -9.00
N THR A 273 -23.84 -6.56 -8.85
CA THR A 273 -23.66 -5.52 -9.86
C THR A 273 -22.29 -5.54 -10.50
N ASN A 274 -21.35 -6.33 -9.95
CA ASN A 274 -19.94 -6.36 -10.33
C ASN A 274 -19.27 -4.98 -10.24
N VAL A 275 -19.62 -4.20 -9.20
CA VAL A 275 -19.19 -2.81 -9.01
C VAL A 275 -18.48 -2.66 -7.67
N MET A 276 -17.38 -1.92 -7.68
CA MET A 276 -16.59 -1.49 -6.53
C MET A 276 -17.00 -0.06 -6.14
N TYR A 277 -17.00 0.23 -4.84
CA TYR A 277 -17.41 1.53 -4.29
C TYR A 277 -16.33 2.07 -3.36
N TYR A 278 -15.86 3.30 -3.60
CA TYR A 278 -14.78 3.89 -2.83
C TYR A 278 -15.12 5.28 -2.33
N PRO A 279 -14.95 5.55 -1.02
CA PRO A 279 -14.84 6.91 -0.51
C PRO A 279 -13.46 7.45 -0.89
N LEU A 280 -13.43 8.62 -1.52
CA LEU A 280 -12.21 9.23 -2.04
C LEU A 280 -12.07 10.66 -1.54
N ARG A 281 -10.82 11.14 -1.49
CA ARG A 281 -10.45 12.48 -1.04
C ARG A 281 -9.74 13.26 -2.13
N ASN A 282 -10.14 14.53 -2.33
CA ASN A 282 -9.58 15.43 -3.34
C ASN A 282 -8.65 16.45 -2.67
N THR A 283 -7.46 16.03 -2.27
CA THR A 283 -6.47 16.90 -1.63
C THR A 283 -5.09 16.78 -2.25
N CYS A 284 -4.45 17.92 -2.44
CA CYS A 284 -3.05 18.05 -2.82
C CYS A 284 -2.25 18.76 -1.71
N ALA A 285 -0.95 18.83 -1.82
CA ALA A 285 -0.12 19.61 -0.90
C ALA A 285 1.13 20.16 -1.56
N ASN A 286 1.59 21.30 -1.07
CA ASN A 286 3.01 21.61 -1.14
C ASN A 286 3.71 20.79 -0.04
N MET A 287 4.58 19.88 -0.43
CA MET A 287 5.31 18.98 0.47
C MET A 287 6.78 19.35 0.49
N LEU A 288 7.37 19.31 1.67
CA LEU A 288 8.77 19.65 1.94
C LEU A 288 9.48 18.41 2.47
N ALA A 289 10.61 18.04 1.88
CA ALA A 289 11.53 17.06 2.46
C ALA A 289 12.42 17.74 3.50
N THR A 290 12.27 17.42 4.78
CA THR A 290 13.06 18.04 5.84
C THR A 290 13.32 17.12 7.02
N GLY A 291 14.56 17.12 7.52
CA GLY A 291 14.93 16.57 8.83
C GLY A 291 14.90 17.62 9.95
N ASN A 292 14.67 18.91 9.60
CA ASN A 292 14.65 20.03 10.53
C ASN A 292 13.32 20.78 10.49
N PHE A 293 12.37 20.39 11.31
CA PHE A 293 11.02 20.97 11.40
C PHE A 293 11.00 22.38 12.02
N GLU A 294 12.12 22.84 12.58
CA GLU A 294 12.31 24.17 13.10
C GLU A 294 12.93 25.13 12.08
N SER A 295 13.24 24.67 10.84
CA SER A 295 13.74 25.53 9.78
C SER A 295 12.72 26.61 9.40
N ASP A 296 13.19 27.76 8.89
CA ASP A 296 12.30 28.83 8.44
C ASP A 296 11.39 28.37 7.30
N THR A 297 11.88 27.49 6.43
CA THR A 297 11.11 26.88 5.33
C THR A 297 9.97 26.00 5.87
N ALA A 298 10.27 25.10 6.82
CA ALA A 298 9.26 24.21 7.41
C ALA A 298 8.21 25.03 8.19
N ARG A 299 8.63 26.01 8.97
CA ARG A 299 7.70 26.90 9.71
C ARG A 299 6.80 27.69 8.77
N ALA A 300 7.36 28.29 7.71
CA ALA A 300 6.60 29.05 6.73
C ALA A 300 5.58 28.16 5.98
N LEU A 301 5.97 26.91 5.67
CA LEU A 301 5.08 25.96 5.00
C LEU A 301 3.92 25.55 5.90
N THR A 302 4.20 25.25 7.17
CA THR A 302 3.23 24.69 8.10
C THR A 302 2.44 25.74 8.88
N GLU A 303 2.75 27.04 8.71
CA GLU A 303 2.04 28.14 9.36
C GLU A 303 0.55 28.12 8.99
N GLY A 304 -0.31 27.88 9.99
CA GLY A 304 -1.75 27.71 9.82
C GLY A 304 -2.18 26.40 9.16
N GLY A 305 -1.26 25.44 8.96
CA GLY A 305 -1.48 24.12 8.37
C GLY A 305 -1.17 22.97 9.32
N GLN A 306 -1.36 21.75 8.84
CA GLN A 306 -1.04 20.53 9.59
C GLN A 306 0.47 20.32 9.61
N GLY A 307 0.99 19.97 10.79
CA GLY A 307 2.42 19.83 11.05
C GLY A 307 3.14 18.79 10.20
N GLY A 308 4.43 18.62 10.48
CA GLY A 308 5.26 17.64 9.79
C GLY A 308 5.05 16.21 10.29
N LEU A 309 5.45 15.25 9.48
CA LEU A 309 5.58 13.83 9.82
C LEU A 309 7.07 13.52 10.01
N GLU A 310 7.58 13.72 11.23
CA GLU A 310 9.00 13.55 11.57
C GLU A 310 9.54 12.17 11.19
N ILE A 311 8.74 11.13 11.43
CA ILE A 311 9.09 9.75 11.11
C ILE A 311 9.38 9.54 9.61
N TYR A 312 8.73 10.31 8.74
CA TYR A 312 8.95 10.25 7.29
C TYR A 312 9.84 11.37 6.76
N GLN A 313 10.25 12.30 7.60
CA GLN A 313 10.99 13.52 7.23
C GLN A 313 10.26 14.36 6.16
N LEU A 314 8.96 14.53 6.36
CA LEU A 314 8.07 15.31 5.49
C LEU A 314 7.30 16.36 6.28
N ALA A 315 7.16 17.56 5.71
CA ALA A 315 6.19 18.56 6.13
C ALA A 315 5.27 18.90 4.94
N ALA A 316 4.04 19.33 5.20
CA ALA A 316 3.11 19.66 4.13
C ALA A 316 2.14 20.78 4.50
N ARG A 317 1.75 21.51 3.47
CA ARG A 317 0.61 22.43 3.49
C ARG A 317 -0.45 21.90 2.54
N HIS A 318 -1.53 21.36 3.11
CA HIS A 318 -2.62 20.77 2.36
C HIS A 318 -3.55 21.82 1.75
N GLN A 319 -4.14 21.47 0.61
CA GLN A 319 -5.18 22.24 -0.06
C GLN A 319 -6.10 21.33 -0.86
N LEU A 320 -7.25 21.83 -1.29
CA LEU A 320 -8.10 21.09 -2.22
C LEU A 320 -7.37 20.89 -3.55
N THR A 321 -7.67 19.80 -4.23
CA THR A 321 -7.20 19.56 -5.60
C THR A 321 -7.65 20.72 -6.50
N PRO A 322 -6.73 21.30 -7.28
CA PRO A 322 -7.08 22.41 -8.19
C PRO A 322 -8.26 22.07 -9.09
N GLY A 323 -9.20 23.00 -9.19
CA GLY A 323 -10.42 22.81 -10.01
C GLY A 323 -11.55 22.05 -9.33
N THR A 324 -11.37 21.55 -8.10
CA THR A 324 -12.44 20.91 -7.31
C THR A 324 -12.98 21.86 -6.25
N SER A 325 -14.27 21.69 -5.92
CA SER A 325 -14.94 22.40 -4.81
C SER A 325 -15.32 21.47 -3.65
N ASN A 326 -15.04 20.16 -3.80
CA ASN A 326 -15.44 19.12 -2.87
C ASN A 326 -14.22 18.43 -2.30
N LEU A 327 -14.19 18.28 -0.97
CA LEU A 327 -13.13 17.54 -0.29
C LEU A 327 -13.19 16.04 -0.59
N GLY A 328 -14.39 15.47 -0.68
CA GLY A 328 -14.60 14.05 -0.84
C GLY A 328 -15.56 13.69 -1.97
N THR A 329 -15.39 12.46 -2.46
CA THR A 329 -16.29 11.83 -3.43
C THR A 329 -16.56 10.39 -3.02
N VAL A 330 -17.68 9.84 -3.48
CA VAL A 330 -17.90 8.40 -3.52
C VAL A 330 -17.98 7.99 -4.99
N ARG A 331 -17.13 7.08 -5.40
CA ARG A 331 -17.07 6.62 -6.79
C ARG A 331 -17.44 5.15 -6.89
N ALA A 332 -18.28 4.81 -7.85
CA ALA A 332 -18.60 3.44 -8.23
C ALA A 332 -17.86 3.09 -9.53
N VAL A 333 -17.08 2.00 -9.49
CA VAL A 333 -16.22 1.56 -10.60
C VAL A 333 -16.56 0.11 -10.94
N SER A 334 -16.83 -0.17 -12.22
CA SER A 334 -17.04 -1.53 -12.71
C SER A 334 -15.75 -2.35 -12.58
N ALA A 335 -15.83 -3.53 -11.95
CA ALA A 335 -14.71 -4.45 -11.85
C ALA A 335 -14.36 -5.13 -13.19
N GLU A 336 -15.32 -5.21 -14.12
CA GLU A 336 -15.12 -5.76 -15.46
C GLU A 336 -14.44 -4.77 -16.40
N THR A 337 -14.93 -3.52 -16.42
CA THR A 337 -14.58 -2.54 -17.45
C THR A 337 -13.70 -1.40 -16.98
N GLY A 338 -13.52 -1.23 -15.67
CA GLY A 338 -12.85 -0.07 -15.07
C GLY A 338 -13.61 1.25 -15.19
N LYS A 339 -14.79 1.21 -15.83
CA LYS A 339 -15.62 2.40 -16.06
C LYS A 339 -16.21 2.93 -14.76
N THR A 340 -16.27 4.26 -14.65
CA THR A 340 -17.04 4.93 -13.60
C THR A 340 -18.53 4.84 -13.91
N GLU A 341 -19.27 4.06 -13.12
CA GLU A 341 -20.73 3.93 -13.25
C GLU A 341 -21.46 5.18 -12.74
N TRP A 342 -20.98 5.74 -11.64
CA TRP A 342 -21.44 7.00 -11.09
C TRP A 342 -20.42 7.59 -10.09
N LEU A 343 -20.55 8.89 -9.91
CA LEU A 343 -19.78 9.68 -8.94
C LEU A 343 -20.76 10.51 -8.10
N PHE A 344 -20.57 10.50 -6.79
CA PHE A 344 -21.26 11.36 -5.86
C PHE A 344 -20.27 12.27 -5.15
N GLU A 345 -20.47 13.58 -5.24
CA GLU A 345 -19.64 14.57 -4.55
C GLU A 345 -20.18 14.83 -3.15
N THR A 346 -19.31 14.67 -2.14
CA THR A 346 -19.66 14.98 -0.77
C THR A 346 -19.38 16.45 -0.49
N ARG A 347 -20.26 17.09 0.28
CA ARG A 347 -19.98 18.44 0.78
C ARG A 347 -18.85 18.33 1.81
N ALA A 348 -17.90 19.26 1.73
CA ALA A 348 -16.85 19.41 2.74
C ALA A 348 -17.43 19.95 4.03
#